data_14d5898b9ffc15030ba1c4c00ef90c9c
#
_entry.id   14d5898b9ffc15030ba1c4c00ef90c9c
#
_cell.length_a   1.000
_cell.length_b   1.000
_cell.length_c   1.000
_cell.angle_alpha   90.00
_cell.angle_beta   90.00
_cell.angle_gamma   90.00
#
_symmetry.space_group_name_H-M   'P 1'
#
loop_
_entity.id
_entity.type
_entity.pdbx_description
1 polymer ?
#
loop_
_entity_poly.entity_id
_entity_poly.type
_entity_poly.pdbx_seq_one_letter_code
_entity_poly.pdbx_strand_id
1 'polypeptide(L)' 'MSSVFRRIFTLAEQLEPNRAAIWDWLWHTPIETLGGHTAIELAFAGDGERVVAMLEAALRDQAQRPRPYLLDGGRAAAP' A
#
# COMPACT_ATOMS: atom_id res chain seq x y z
N MET A 1 -3.46 1.89 21.81
CA MET A 1 -3.07 1.54 20.45
C MET A 1 -3.82 2.37 19.44
N SER A 2 -3.14 2.89 18.49
CA SER A 2 -3.74 3.76 17.51
C SER A 2 -4.60 2.98 16.53
N SER A 3 -5.83 3.42 16.33
CA SER A 3 -6.71 2.79 15.36
C SER A 3 -6.23 3.06 13.94
N VAL A 4 -5.45 4.12 13.74
CA VAL A 4 -4.91 4.41 12.41
C VAL A 4 -3.91 3.33 11.98
N PHE A 5 -3.10 2.86 12.92
CA PHE A 5 -2.14 1.82 12.60
C PHE A 5 -2.85 0.53 12.17
N ARG A 6 -3.91 0.19 12.88
CA ARG A 6 -4.71 -0.97 12.52
C ARG A 6 -5.32 -0.81 11.13
N ARG A 7 -5.82 0.38 10.82
CA ARG A 7 -6.40 0.65 9.51
C ARG A 7 -5.37 0.52 8.41
N ILE A 8 -4.17 1.03 8.65
CA ILE A 8 -3.09 0.90 7.69
C ILE A 8 -2.81 -0.57 7.40
N PHE A 9 -2.69 -1.36 8.44
CA PHE A 9 -2.38 -2.77 8.27
C PHE A 9 -3.49 -3.51 7.55
N THR A 10 -4.75 -3.23 7.91
CA THR A 10 -5.89 -3.85 7.27
C THR A 10 -5.95 -3.54 5.78
N LEU A 11 -5.70 -2.29 5.42
CA LEU A 11 -5.70 -1.90 4.03
C LEU A 11 -4.53 -2.54 3.27
N ALA A 12 -3.37 -2.59 3.91
CA ALA A 12 -2.20 -3.18 3.27
C ALA A 12 -2.42 -4.66 3.01
N GLU A 13 -3.13 -5.35 3.88
CA GLU A 13 -3.42 -6.77 3.67
C GLU A 13 -4.23 -7.03 2.41
N GLN A 14 -5.03 -6.06 2.00
CA GLN A 14 -5.80 -6.21 0.78
C GLN A 14 -4.94 -6.05 -0.47
N LEU A 15 -3.79 -5.39 -0.33
CA LEU A 15 -2.87 -5.20 -1.45
C LEU A 15 -1.77 -6.26 -1.46
N GLU A 16 -1.39 -6.73 -0.28
CA GLU A 16 -0.28 -7.65 -0.14
C GLU A 16 -0.66 -8.75 0.85
N PRO A 17 -0.91 -9.97 0.38
CA PRO A 17 -1.30 -11.05 1.30
C PRO A 17 -0.17 -11.55 2.18
N ASN A 18 1.08 -11.30 1.83
CA ASN A 18 2.21 -11.76 2.63
C ASN A 18 2.46 -10.79 3.78
N ARG A 19 2.16 -11.20 4.99
CA ARG A 19 2.26 -10.34 6.15
C ARG A 19 3.69 -9.90 6.44
N ALA A 20 4.65 -10.77 6.18
CA ALA A 20 6.05 -10.41 6.38
C ALA A 20 6.45 -9.28 5.45
N ALA A 21 5.94 -9.30 4.22
CA ALA A 21 6.21 -8.23 3.27
C ALA A 21 5.58 -6.91 3.71
N ILE A 22 4.38 -6.98 4.34
CA ILE A 22 3.75 -5.78 4.87
C ILE A 22 4.59 -5.17 5.98
N TRP A 23 5.07 -5.99 6.90
CA TRP A 23 5.92 -5.50 7.99
C TRP A 23 7.18 -4.87 7.47
N ASP A 24 7.81 -5.51 6.49
CA ASP A 24 9.02 -4.96 5.89
C ASP A 24 8.74 -3.61 5.25
N TRP A 25 7.64 -3.50 4.52
CA TRP A 25 7.26 -2.26 3.87
C TRP A 25 7.00 -1.16 4.89
N LEU A 26 6.26 -1.48 5.95
CA LEU A 26 5.94 -0.49 6.98
C LEU A 26 7.18 0.13 7.60
N TRP A 27 8.19 -0.67 7.84
CA TRP A 27 9.37 -0.23 8.56
C TRP A 27 10.48 0.32 7.69
N HIS A 28 10.56 -0.12 6.44
CA HIS A 28 11.77 0.14 5.66
C HIS A 28 11.54 0.82 4.32
N THR A 29 10.32 0.92 3.84
CA THR A 29 10.10 1.47 2.50
C THR A 29 9.63 2.92 2.59
N PRO A 30 10.46 3.88 2.17
CA PRO A 30 10.05 5.29 2.16
C PRO A 30 8.93 5.50 1.14
N ILE A 31 7.98 6.33 1.50
CA ILE A 31 6.86 6.67 0.60
C ILE A 31 7.17 8.02 -0.01
N GLU A 32 7.57 8.01 -1.27
CA GLU A 32 8.04 9.23 -1.93
C GLU A 32 6.98 10.32 -1.96
N THR A 33 5.74 9.94 -2.20
CA THR A 33 4.66 10.92 -2.27
C THR A 33 4.32 11.53 -0.92
N LEU A 34 4.86 10.96 0.14
CA LEU A 34 4.63 11.45 1.50
C LEU A 34 5.94 11.91 2.15
N GLY A 35 6.81 12.50 1.36
CA GLY A 35 8.02 13.12 1.87
C GLY A 35 9.17 12.15 2.12
N GLY A 36 9.07 10.93 1.64
CA GLY A 36 10.15 9.96 1.81
C GLY A 36 10.18 9.31 3.18
N HIS A 37 9.10 9.45 3.95
CA HIS A 37 8.99 8.81 5.25
C HIS A 37 8.36 7.44 5.11
N THR A 38 8.71 6.53 6.02
CA THR A 38 8.06 5.23 6.03
C THR A 38 6.67 5.35 6.66
N ALA A 39 5.85 4.34 6.41
CA ALA A 39 4.50 4.33 6.99
C ALA A 39 4.54 4.38 8.51
N ILE A 40 5.51 3.69 9.11
CA ILE A 40 5.62 3.68 10.57
C ILE A 40 6.01 5.05 11.10
N GLU A 41 6.90 5.73 10.39
CA GLU A 41 7.30 7.08 10.79
C GLU A 41 6.12 8.04 10.76
N LEU A 42 5.31 7.95 9.72
CA LEU A 42 4.15 8.81 9.60
C LEU A 42 3.13 8.50 10.67
N ALA A 43 2.92 7.23 10.98
CA ALA A 43 1.98 6.84 12.01
C ALA A 43 2.40 7.40 13.38
N PHE A 44 3.68 7.34 13.70
CA PHE A 44 4.16 7.86 14.97
C PHE A 44 4.15 9.38 15.02
N ALA A 45 4.27 10.02 13.87
CA ALA A 45 4.25 11.48 13.82
C ALA A 45 2.85 12.06 13.83
N GLY A 46 1.82 11.20 13.85
CA GLY A 46 0.45 11.67 13.82
C GLY A 46 -0.09 11.88 12.42
N ASP A 47 0.65 11.46 11.41
CA ASP A 47 0.27 11.62 10.01
C ASP A 47 -0.19 10.32 9.37
N GLY A 48 -0.55 9.34 10.17
CA GLY A 48 -0.96 8.04 9.65
C GLY A 48 -2.15 8.10 8.72
N GLU A 49 -3.00 9.13 8.84
CA GLU A 49 -4.14 9.26 7.95
C GLU A 49 -3.70 9.47 6.50
N ARG A 50 -2.53 10.04 6.29
CA ARG A 50 -2.01 10.18 4.95
C ARG A 50 -1.70 8.82 4.32
N VAL A 51 -1.19 7.92 5.15
CA VAL A 51 -0.92 6.55 4.68
C VAL A 51 -2.23 5.84 4.37
N VAL A 52 -3.22 6.02 5.23
CA VAL A 52 -4.55 5.43 5.00
C VAL A 52 -5.11 5.92 3.67
N ALA A 53 -5.06 7.22 3.43
CA ALA A 53 -5.60 7.79 2.19
C ALA A 53 -4.87 7.25 0.97
N MET A 54 -3.54 7.11 1.08
CA MET A 54 -2.75 6.58 -0.02
C MET A 54 -3.14 5.13 -0.32
N LEU A 55 -3.29 4.33 0.72
CA LEU A 55 -3.65 2.92 0.52
C LEU A 55 -5.06 2.78 -0.04
N GLU A 56 -5.99 3.62 0.42
CA GLU A 56 -7.34 3.61 -0.12
C GLU A 56 -7.36 3.99 -1.59
N ALA A 57 -6.54 4.96 -1.96
CA ALA A 57 -6.44 5.36 -3.35
C ALA A 57 -5.85 4.23 -4.19
N ALA A 58 -4.85 3.55 -3.66
CA ALA A 58 -4.24 2.43 -4.37
C ALA A 58 -5.23 1.29 -4.57
N LEU A 59 -6.07 1.04 -3.57
CA LEU A 59 -7.09 0.00 -3.69
C LEU A 59 -8.13 0.36 -4.72
N ARG A 60 -8.55 1.62 -4.76
CA ARG A 60 -9.51 2.06 -5.76
C ARG A 60 -8.93 1.94 -7.16
N ASP A 61 -7.69 2.37 -7.30
CA ASP A 61 -7.01 2.29 -8.59
C ASP A 61 -6.89 0.85 -9.06
N GLN A 62 -6.53 -0.04 -8.16
CA GLN A 62 -6.40 -1.45 -8.48
C GLN A 62 -7.75 -2.05 -8.90
N ALA A 63 -8.82 -1.65 -8.22
CA ALA A 63 -10.14 -2.18 -8.52
C ALA A 63 -10.64 -1.71 -9.88
N GLN A 64 -10.18 -0.54 -10.34
CA GLN A 64 -10.63 0.02 -11.59
C GLN A 64 -9.80 -0.42 -12.78
N ARG A 65 -8.64 -0.97 -12.53
CA ARG A 65 -7.76 -1.40 -13.59
C ARG A 65 -8.04 -2.82 -14.01
N PRO A 66 -8.04 -3.10 -15.31
CA PRO A 66 -8.04 -4.49 -15.73
C PRO A 66 -6.71 -5.11 -15.29
N ARG A 67 -6.74 -6.38 -15.05
CA ARG A 67 -5.56 -7.09 -14.64
C ARG A 67 -4.65 -7.32 -15.83
N PRO A 68 -3.54 -6.62 -15.91
CA PRO A 68 -2.73 -6.69 -17.12
C PRO A 68 -1.99 -8.00 -17.27
N TYR A 69 -1.53 -8.54 -16.20
CA TYR A 69 -0.71 -9.74 -16.30
C TYR A 69 -1.53 -10.98 -16.46
N LEU A 70 -2.72 -10.81 -16.41
CA LEU A 70 -3.52 -11.94 -16.72
C LEU A 70 -3.63 -12.06 -18.19
N LEU A 71 -2.91 -11.38 -18.30
CA LEU A 71 -2.66 -11.19 -19.42
C LEU A 71 -1.59 -10.89 -19.88
N ASP A 72 -1.08 -11.00 -19.36
CA ASP A 72 -0.20 -10.70 -19.77
C ASP A 72 0.32 -10.88 -19.97
N GLY A 73 0.18 -10.95 -19.95
CA GLY A 73 0.60 -11.00 -20.45
C GLY A 73 0.92 -10.90 -20.74
N GLY A 74 0.73 -10.93 -20.89
CA GLY A 74 0.90 -10.69 -21.50
C GLY A 74 1.16 -10.38 -21.67
N ARG A 75 1.06 -10.36 -21.83
CA ARG A 75 1.22 -10.01 -22.33
C ARG A 75 1.18 -9.67 -22.72
N ALA A 76 1.11 -9.62 -22.88
CA ALA A 76 0.96 -9.34 -23.48
C ALA A 76 1.01 -9.14 -23.82
N ALA A 77 1.02 -9.05 -23.95
CA ALA A 77 1.01 -8.89 -24.52
C ALA A 77 1.15 -8.86 -24.85
N ALA A 78 1.21 -8.82 -24.97
CA ALA A 78 1.24 -8.84 -25.56
C ALA A 78 1.31 -8.92 -25.90
N PRO A 79 1.18 -8.91 -26.13
CA PRO A 79 1.24 -8.91 -26.70
C PRO A 79 1.27 -9.05 -26.96
#